data_fc7058ca81f416207adcae1447a052df
#
_entry.id   fc7058ca81f416207adcae1447a052df
#
_cell.length_a   1.000
_cell.length_b   1.000
_cell.length_c   1.000
_cell.angle_alpha   90.00
_cell.angle_beta   90.00
_cell.angle_gamma   90.00
#
_symmetry.space_group_name_H-M   'P 1'
#
loop_
_entity.id
_entity.type
_entity.pdbx_description
1 polymer ?
#
loop_
_entity_poly.entity_id
_entity_poly.type
_entity_poly.pdbx_seq_one_letter_code
_entity_poly.pdbx_strand_id
1 'polypeptide(L)'
;MELNKDFWEERYQAQKTGWDIGAVSEPLKVYIDSLKDTSATILIPGAGNSYEAEYLHNKGFENVDVIDIAKQPLVNFQNRVPDFPKENLIQTDFFEFSKTYDLILEQTFFCALDPVLRQEYANKMSTLLNKNGKLAGVLFDFPLTKDGPPFGGSKSEYITYFQNLFNIKTMERCYNSILPRKDTELFIIFEKE
;
A
#
# COMPACT_ATOMS: atom_id res chain seq x y z
N MET A 1 16.02 -15.27 -3.28
CA MET A 1 16.40 -13.86 -2.96
C MET A 1 15.59 -13.48 -1.73
N GLU A 2 16.22 -12.99 -0.69
CA GLU A 2 15.54 -12.59 0.54
C GLU A 2 15.12 -11.11 0.43
N LEU A 3 13.82 -10.86 0.50
CA LEU A 3 13.22 -9.50 0.38
C LEU A 3 13.15 -8.83 1.77
N ASN A 4 14.29 -8.78 2.44
CA ASN A 4 14.43 -8.23 3.78
C ASN A 4 14.73 -6.71 3.77
N LYS A 5 14.93 -6.15 4.96
CA LYS A 5 15.24 -4.74 5.17
C LYS A 5 16.45 -4.27 4.34
N ASP A 6 17.55 -5.04 4.36
CA ASP A 6 18.80 -4.63 3.70
C ASP A 6 18.63 -4.58 2.19
N PHE A 7 17.89 -5.55 1.60
CA PHE A 7 17.54 -5.55 0.19
C PHE A 7 16.80 -4.27 -0.24
N TRP A 8 15.79 -3.83 0.53
CA TRP A 8 15.04 -2.63 0.21
C TRP A 8 15.84 -1.36 0.45
N GLU A 9 16.58 -1.28 1.56
CA GLU A 9 17.44 -0.15 1.88
C GLU A 9 18.48 0.11 0.78
N GLU A 10 19.16 -0.94 0.31
CA GLU A 10 20.13 -0.85 -0.80
C GLU A 10 19.50 -0.32 -2.10
N ARG A 11 18.26 -0.74 -2.43
CA ARG A 11 17.56 -0.25 -3.62
C ARG A 11 17.27 1.23 -3.56
N TYR A 12 16.81 1.73 -2.43
CA TYR A 12 16.56 3.16 -2.24
C TYR A 12 17.87 3.96 -2.27
N GLN A 13 18.91 3.50 -1.60
CA GLN A 13 20.23 4.14 -1.62
C GLN A 13 20.84 4.17 -3.03
N ALA A 14 20.69 3.09 -3.78
CA ALA A 14 21.17 2.99 -5.16
C ALA A 14 20.23 3.63 -6.20
N GLN A 15 19.12 4.25 -5.78
CA GLN A 15 18.09 4.84 -6.65
C GLN A 15 17.52 3.85 -7.69
N LYS A 16 17.49 2.55 -7.34
CA LYS A 16 16.91 1.48 -8.16
C LYS A 16 15.44 1.27 -7.82
N THR A 17 14.63 2.31 -7.97
CA THR A 17 13.22 2.40 -7.57
C THR A 17 12.29 2.47 -8.78
N GLY A 18 12.40 1.52 -9.70
CA GLY A 18 11.62 1.50 -10.95
C GLY A 18 10.10 1.40 -10.76
N TRP A 19 9.62 1.11 -9.56
CA TRP A 19 8.20 1.15 -9.18
C TRP A 19 7.71 2.56 -8.83
N ASP A 20 8.63 3.48 -8.51
CA ASP A 20 8.32 4.86 -8.11
C ASP A 20 7.85 5.66 -9.34
N ILE A 21 6.65 6.20 -9.27
CA ILE A 21 6.03 6.98 -10.33
C ILE A 21 6.18 8.50 -10.12
N GLY A 22 6.81 8.91 -9.03
CA GLY A 22 7.09 10.31 -8.72
C GLY A 22 5.89 11.15 -8.30
N ALA A 23 4.72 10.53 -8.09
CA ALA A 23 3.47 11.19 -7.69
C ALA A 23 2.51 10.18 -7.05
N VAL A 24 1.44 10.69 -6.39
CA VAL A 24 0.30 9.87 -5.99
C VAL A 24 -0.29 9.16 -7.21
N SER A 25 -0.61 7.86 -7.08
CA SER A 25 -1.21 7.11 -8.19
C SER A 25 -2.63 7.61 -8.49
N GLU A 26 -2.98 7.76 -9.76
CA GLU A 26 -4.30 8.28 -10.16
C GLU A 26 -5.48 7.48 -9.57
N PRO A 27 -5.45 6.13 -9.50
CA PRO A 27 -6.52 5.39 -8.85
C PRO A 27 -6.71 5.78 -7.38
N LEU A 28 -5.63 5.88 -6.62
CA LEU A 28 -5.69 6.26 -5.20
C LEU A 28 -6.01 7.74 -5.03
N LYS A 29 -5.51 8.61 -5.90
CA LYS A 29 -5.86 10.02 -5.90
C LYS A 29 -7.38 10.21 -6.02
N VAL A 30 -8.02 9.58 -7.01
CA VAL A 30 -9.47 9.64 -7.20
C VAL A 30 -10.22 9.07 -5.98
N TYR A 31 -9.72 7.99 -5.39
CA TYR A 31 -10.32 7.42 -4.19
C TYR A 31 -10.20 8.37 -2.98
N ILE A 32 -9.01 8.92 -2.73
CA ILE A 32 -8.77 9.89 -1.65
C ILE A 32 -9.66 11.13 -1.85
N ASP A 33 -9.85 11.60 -3.08
CA ASP A 33 -10.71 12.74 -3.39
C ASP A 33 -12.20 12.48 -3.04
N SER A 34 -12.61 11.22 -2.99
CA SER A 34 -13.96 10.83 -2.60
C SER A 34 -14.17 10.76 -1.08
N LEU A 35 -13.10 10.72 -0.29
CA LEU A 35 -13.15 10.67 1.16
C LEU A 35 -13.63 12.01 1.72
N LYS A 36 -14.53 11.96 2.71
CA LYS A 36 -15.11 13.18 3.32
C LYS A 36 -14.64 13.40 4.75
N ASP A 37 -14.30 12.31 5.45
CA ASP A 37 -13.89 12.35 6.85
C ASP A 37 -12.37 12.46 6.94
N THR A 38 -11.86 13.67 7.17
CA THR A 38 -10.42 13.92 7.33
C THR A 38 -9.90 13.51 8.72
N SER A 39 -10.78 13.13 9.65
CA SER A 39 -10.40 12.61 10.97
C SER A 39 -10.14 11.10 10.98
N ALA A 40 -10.47 10.39 9.89
CA ALA A 40 -10.25 8.96 9.77
C ALA A 40 -8.78 8.58 9.99
N THR A 41 -8.55 7.49 10.69
CA THR A 41 -7.19 6.94 10.88
C THR A 41 -6.78 6.12 9.66
N ILE A 42 -5.64 6.45 9.07
CA ILE A 42 -5.18 5.87 7.79
C ILE A 42 -3.79 5.28 7.94
N LEU A 43 -3.58 4.08 7.41
CA LEU A 43 -2.27 3.43 7.30
C LEU A 43 -1.85 3.31 5.84
N ILE A 44 -0.59 3.58 5.56
CA ILE A 44 0.06 3.29 4.27
C ILE A 44 1.26 2.38 4.55
N PRO A 45 1.14 1.06 4.37
CA PRO A 45 2.21 0.11 4.61
C PRO A 45 3.09 -0.07 3.38
N GLY A 46 4.41 -0.30 3.61
CA GLY A 46 5.38 -0.45 2.52
C GLY A 46 5.39 0.77 1.59
N ALA A 47 5.26 1.95 2.22
CA ALA A 47 4.84 3.17 1.55
C ALA A 47 5.89 3.76 0.59
N GLY A 48 7.14 3.27 0.64
CA GLY A 48 8.19 3.83 -0.17
C GLY A 48 8.33 5.35 0.01
N ASN A 49 8.42 6.09 -1.09
CA ASN A 49 8.49 7.55 -1.04
C ASN A 49 7.16 8.25 -0.68
N SER A 50 6.09 7.51 -0.41
CA SER A 50 4.86 7.95 0.30
C SER A 50 4.13 9.13 -0.34
N TYR A 51 3.96 9.15 -1.65
CA TYR A 51 3.22 10.23 -2.34
C TYR A 51 1.73 10.27 -1.95
N GLU A 52 1.14 9.14 -1.61
CA GLU A 52 -0.23 9.05 -1.09
C GLU A 52 -0.35 9.76 0.28
N ALA A 53 0.66 9.63 1.15
CA ALA A 53 0.69 10.32 2.44
C ALA A 53 0.84 11.83 2.26
N GLU A 54 1.70 12.28 1.34
CA GLU A 54 1.82 13.71 0.98
C GLU A 54 0.49 14.26 0.48
N TYR A 55 -0.20 13.50 -0.39
CA TYR A 55 -1.49 13.92 -0.92
C TYR A 55 -2.57 14.04 0.15
N LEU A 56 -2.65 13.05 1.06
CA LEU A 56 -3.54 13.09 2.22
C LEU A 56 -3.23 14.27 3.14
N HIS A 57 -1.97 14.49 3.47
CA HIS A 57 -1.52 15.61 4.32
C HIS A 57 -1.94 16.95 3.72
N ASN A 58 -1.69 17.16 2.42
CA ASN A 58 -2.09 18.38 1.71
C ASN A 58 -3.63 18.57 1.64
N LYS A 59 -4.40 17.50 1.83
CA LYS A 59 -5.86 17.56 1.92
C LYS A 59 -6.39 17.70 3.34
N GLY A 60 -5.52 17.81 4.34
CA GLY A 60 -5.88 18.04 5.73
C GLY A 60 -6.26 16.77 6.50
N PHE A 61 -5.83 15.58 6.06
CA PHE A 61 -5.90 14.38 6.87
C PHE A 61 -4.81 14.41 7.93
N GLU A 62 -5.20 14.34 9.20
CA GLU A 62 -4.26 14.51 10.34
C GLU A 62 -3.75 13.17 10.91
N ASN A 63 -4.51 12.08 10.72
CA ASN A 63 -4.26 10.78 11.34
C ASN A 63 -3.73 9.76 10.33
N VAL A 64 -2.60 10.06 9.69
CA VAL A 64 -1.97 9.21 8.67
C VAL A 64 -0.67 8.65 9.21
N ASP A 65 -0.57 7.33 9.35
CA ASP A 65 0.67 6.64 9.66
C ASP A 65 1.25 6.00 8.39
N VAL A 66 2.56 6.12 8.27
CA VAL A 66 3.36 5.58 7.16
C VAL A 66 4.34 4.58 7.74
N ILE A 67 4.32 3.34 7.27
CA ILE A 67 5.30 2.34 7.69
C ILE A 67 6.09 1.81 6.51
N ASP A 68 7.39 1.61 6.72
CA ASP A 68 8.27 0.93 5.78
C ASP A 68 9.37 0.18 6.56
N ILE A 69 9.84 -0.94 6.02
CA ILE A 69 10.93 -1.70 6.61
C ILE A 69 12.27 -0.99 6.37
N ALA A 70 12.42 -0.28 5.23
CA ALA A 70 13.59 0.51 4.89
C ALA A 70 13.50 1.91 5.53
N LYS A 71 14.64 2.45 5.95
CA LYS A 71 14.72 3.78 6.52
C LYS A 71 14.77 4.88 5.47
N GLN A 72 15.49 4.62 4.38
CA GLN A 72 15.78 5.65 3.38
C GLN A 72 14.53 6.30 2.78
N PRO A 73 13.46 5.56 2.39
CA PRO A 73 12.26 6.20 1.84
C PRO A 73 11.54 7.11 2.83
N LEU A 74 11.54 6.76 4.13
CA LEU A 74 10.96 7.62 5.18
C LEU A 74 11.75 8.93 5.34
N VAL A 75 13.08 8.86 5.23
CA VAL A 75 13.96 10.05 5.21
C VAL A 75 13.69 10.92 3.98
N ASN A 76 13.56 10.29 2.80
CA ASN A 76 13.24 11.00 1.56
C ASN A 76 11.91 11.73 1.67
N PHE A 77 10.90 11.06 2.23
CA PHE A 77 9.57 11.65 2.46
C PHE A 77 9.64 12.83 3.43
N GLN A 78 10.29 12.66 4.60
CA GLN A 78 10.42 13.74 5.58
C GLN A 78 11.15 14.98 5.03
N ASN A 79 12.14 14.77 4.15
CA ASN A 79 12.83 15.89 3.51
C ASN A 79 11.94 16.63 2.49
N ARG A 80 11.01 15.92 1.84
CA ARG A 80 10.07 16.47 0.86
C ARG A 80 8.86 17.16 1.55
N VAL A 81 8.42 16.60 2.69
CA VAL A 81 7.25 17.09 3.46
C VAL A 81 7.70 17.31 4.92
N PRO A 82 8.45 18.41 5.20
CA PRO A 82 9.09 18.61 6.49
C PRO A 82 8.10 18.89 7.65
N ASP A 83 6.88 19.29 7.34
CA ASP A 83 5.78 19.56 8.27
C ASP A 83 4.91 18.31 8.57
N PHE A 84 5.14 17.19 7.90
CA PHE A 84 4.50 15.92 8.26
C PHE A 84 4.99 15.43 9.63
N PRO A 85 4.08 14.96 10.53
CA PRO A 85 4.45 14.50 11.87
C PRO A 85 5.47 13.36 11.83
N LYS A 86 6.62 13.55 12.46
CA LYS A 86 7.73 12.57 12.43
C LYS A 86 7.39 11.27 13.12
N GLU A 87 6.57 11.34 14.17
CA GLU A 87 6.06 10.21 14.92
C GLU A 87 5.19 9.26 14.10
N ASN A 88 4.63 9.76 13.00
CA ASN A 88 3.81 8.99 12.08
C ASN A 88 4.62 8.33 10.95
N LEU A 89 5.95 8.56 10.91
CA LEU A 89 6.89 7.89 10.00
C LEU A 89 7.60 6.77 10.75
N ILE A 90 7.10 5.55 10.61
CA ILE A 90 7.45 4.44 11.48
C ILE A 90 8.27 3.41 10.69
N GLN A 91 9.55 3.28 11.02
CA GLN A 91 10.38 2.21 10.47
C GLN A 91 10.09 0.91 11.22
N THR A 92 9.41 -0.03 10.59
CA THR A 92 9.04 -1.32 11.19
C THR A 92 8.80 -2.37 10.12
N ASP A 93 8.85 -3.64 10.54
CA ASP A 93 8.30 -4.74 9.74
C ASP A 93 6.78 -4.69 9.83
N PHE A 94 6.13 -4.78 8.67
CA PHE A 94 4.67 -4.80 8.56
C PHE A 94 4.04 -5.94 9.39
N PHE A 95 4.67 -7.11 9.41
CA PHE A 95 4.15 -8.27 10.13
C PHE A 95 4.26 -8.13 11.66
N GLU A 96 5.20 -7.33 12.16
CA GLU A 96 5.37 -7.02 13.58
C GLU A 96 4.49 -5.86 14.06
N PHE A 97 4.01 -5.02 13.13
CA PHE A 97 3.28 -3.80 13.46
C PHE A 97 1.87 -4.10 14.02
N SER A 98 1.42 -3.33 15.03
CA SER A 98 0.11 -3.50 15.67
C SER A 98 -0.51 -2.16 16.05
N LYS A 99 -1.49 -1.73 15.30
CA LYS A 99 -2.37 -0.57 15.55
C LYS A 99 -3.57 -0.74 14.61
N THR A 100 -4.74 -0.18 14.93
CA THR A 100 -5.92 -0.33 14.08
C THR A 100 -6.32 0.97 13.40
N TYR A 101 -6.91 0.86 12.20
CA TYR A 101 -7.20 1.96 11.30
C TYR A 101 -8.59 1.82 10.66
N ASP A 102 -9.14 2.94 10.24
CA ASP A 102 -10.39 3.01 9.49
C ASP A 102 -10.16 2.75 8.00
N LEU A 103 -8.93 3.03 7.53
CA LEU A 103 -8.53 2.84 6.14
C LEU A 103 -7.07 2.39 6.05
N ILE A 104 -6.81 1.42 5.18
CA ILE A 104 -5.45 1.09 4.75
C ILE A 104 -5.38 1.31 3.24
N LEU A 105 -4.36 2.04 2.78
CA LEU A 105 -4.10 2.28 1.36
C LEU A 105 -2.99 1.36 0.86
N GLU A 106 -3.30 0.56 -0.16
CA GLU A 106 -2.37 -0.38 -0.81
C GLU A 106 -1.87 0.17 -2.14
N GLN A 107 -0.56 0.36 -2.25
CA GLN A 107 0.10 0.76 -3.48
C GLN A 107 1.42 0.03 -3.63
N THR A 108 1.47 -0.97 -4.49
CA THR A 108 2.69 -1.73 -4.86
C THR A 108 3.44 -2.40 -3.70
N PHE A 109 2.78 -2.61 -2.56
CA PHE A 109 3.35 -3.33 -1.42
C PHE A 109 3.07 -4.85 -1.49
N PHE A 110 1.83 -5.26 -1.76
CA PHE A 110 1.47 -6.68 -1.89
C PHE A 110 2.31 -7.39 -2.94
N CYS A 111 2.56 -6.75 -4.08
CA CYS A 111 3.38 -7.30 -5.16
C CYS A 111 4.89 -7.30 -4.87
N ALA A 112 5.31 -6.61 -3.81
CA ALA A 112 6.70 -6.56 -3.36
C ALA A 112 7.05 -7.67 -2.35
N LEU A 113 6.04 -8.32 -1.77
CA LEU A 113 6.21 -9.41 -0.83
C LEU A 113 6.40 -10.75 -1.56
N ASP A 114 7.17 -11.67 -0.94
CA ASP A 114 7.23 -13.05 -1.41
C ASP A 114 5.80 -13.64 -1.46
N PRO A 115 5.38 -14.25 -2.58
CA PRO A 115 4.05 -14.83 -2.72
C PRO A 115 3.65 -15.83 -1.63
N VAL A 116 4.61 -16.47 -0.97
CA VAL A 116 4.33 -17.35 0.18
C VAL A 116 3.70 -16.62 1.36
N LEU A 117 3.93 -15.32 1.49
CA LEU A 117 3.41 -14.47 2.58
C LEU A 117 2.01 -13.90 2.32
N ARG A 118 1.40 -14.16 1.16
CA ARG A 118 0.13 -13.53 0.74
C ARG A 118 -1.03 -13.81 1.69
N GLN A 119 -1.14 -15.04 2.21
CA GLN A 119 -2.18 -15.35 3.19
C GLN A 119 -1.92 -14.64 4.51
N GLU A 120 -0.68 -14.58 4.94
CA GLU A 120 -0.30 -13.86 6.16
C GLU A 120 -0.54 -12.35 6.03
N TYR A 121 -0.22 -11.78 4.87
CA TYR A 121 -0.56 -10.39 4.54
C TYR A 121 -2.07 -10.13 4.65
N ALA A 122 -2.92 -10.97 4.05
CA ALA A 122 -4.37 -10.80 4.11
C ALA A 122 -4.88 -10.86 5.56
N ASN A 123 -4.39 -11.81 6.35
CA ASN A 123 -4.70 -11.91 7.78
C ASN A 123 -4.26 -10.65 8.54
N LYS A 124 -3.03 -10.17 8.27
CA LYS A 124 -2.48 -8.98 8.91
C LYS A 124 -3.29 -7.74 8.57
N MET A 125 -3.64 -7.53 7.30
CA MET A 125 -4.50 -6.41 6.88
C MET A 125 -5.84 -6.43 7.62
N SER A 126 -6.45 -7.62 7.79
CA SER A 126 -7.68 -7.74 8.58
C SER A 126 -7.47 -7.36 10.05
N THR A 127 -6.36 -7.74 10.67
CA THR A 127 -6.08 -7.39 12.07
C THR A 127 -5.82 -5.89 12.28
N LEU A 128 -5.24 -5.23 11.29
CA LEU A 128 -4.93 -3.80 11.33
C LEU A 128 -6.14 -2.89 11.00
N LEU A 129 -7.29 -3.45 10.65
CA LEU A 129 -8.49 -2.65 10.39
C LEU A 129 -9.46 -2.67 11.57
N ASN A 130 -10.09 -1.54 11.83
CA ASN A 130 -11.27 -1.42 12.68
C ASN A 130 -12.44 -2.16 12.05
N LYS A 131 -13.49 -2.43 12.82
CA LYS A 131 -14.77 -2.92 12.26
C LYS A 131 -15.30 -1.92 11.24
N ASN A 132 -15.76 -2.40 10.08
CA ASN A 132 -16.14 -1.62 8.89
C ASN A 132 -14.99 -0.80 8.25
N GLY A 133 -13.78 -0.97 8.74
CA GLY A 133 -12.59 -0.38 8.12
C GLY A 133 -12.33 -0.98 6.73
N LYS A 134 -11.62 -0.25 5.89
CA LYS A 134 -11.43 -0.61 4.48
C LYS A 134 -9.95 -0.76 4.11
N LEU A 135 -9.67 -1.78 3.32
CA LEU A 135 -8.45 -1.87 2.52
C LEU A 135 -8.80 -1.42 1.11
N ALA A 136 -8.22 -0.32 0.65
CA ALA A 136 -8.42 0.21 -0.70
C ALA A 136 -7.08 0.40 -1.40
N GLY A 137 -7.02 0.06 -2.68
CA GLY A 137 -5.75 0.18 -3.40
C GLY A 137 -5.76 -0.48 -4.77
N VAL A 138 -4.56 -0.78 -5.25
CA VAL A 138 -4.36 -1.46 -6.52
C VAL A 138 -3.52 -2.71 -6.36
N LEU A 139 -3.96 -3.81 -6.99
CA LEU A 139 -3.21 -5.07 -7.08
C LEU A 139 -2.90 -5.36 -8.54
N PHE A 140 -1.72 -5.92 -8.82
CA PHE A 140 -1.39 -6.31 -10.19
C PHE A 140 -2.20 -7.52 -10.66
N ASP A 141 -2.59 -7.51 -11.94
CA ASP A 141 -3.35 -8.56 -12.64
C ASP A 141 -2.60 -8.95 -13.93
N PHE A 142 -1.48 -9.61 -13.74
CA PHE A 142 -0.69 -10.28 -14.78
C PHE A 142 -0.15 -11.60 -14.21
N PRO A 143 0.25 -12.56 -15.06
CA PRO A 143 0.68 -13.87 -14.58
C PRO A 143 1.75 -13.79 -13.50
N LEU A 144 1.61 -14.62 -12.45
CA LEU A 144 2.60 -14.70 -11.38
C LEU A 144 3.97 -15.04 -11.95
N THR A 145 4.93 -14.14 -11.71
CA THR A 145 6.31 -14.30 -12.14
C THR A 145 7.12 -15.08 -11.10
N LYS A 146 8.12 -15.82 -11.55
CA LYS A 146 9.11 -16.49 -10.66
C LYS A 146 10.16 -15.49 -10.18
N ASP A 147 10.48 -14.53 -11.02
CA ASP A 147 11.44 -13.47 -10.74
C ASP A 147 10.67 -12.18 -10.42
N GLY A 148 10.75 -11.77 -9.18
CA GLY A 148 10.11 -10.55 -8.68
C GLY A 148 11.04 -9.80 -7.74
N PRO A 149 10.62 -8.75 -7.05
CA PRO A 149 9.40 -7.98 -7.29
C PRO A 149 9.46 -7.12 -8.59
N PRO A 150 8.28 -6.76 -9.15
CA PRO A 150 6.94 -7.06 -8.66
C PRO A 150 6.49 -8.47 -9.04
N PHE A 151 5.78 -9.12 -8.11
CA PHE A 151 5.09 -10.37 -8.39
C PHE A 151 3.67 -10.12 -8.87
N GLY A 152 3.30 -10.75 -9.99
CA GLY A 152 1.95 -10.73 -10.51
C GLY A 152 0.98 -11.59 -9.68
N GLY A 153 -0.19 -11.81 -10.24
CA GLY A 153 -1.24 -12.64 -9.68
C GLY A 153 -2.54 -12.43 -10.47
N SER A 154 -3.66 -12.90 -9.94
CA SER A 154 -4.95 -12.81 -10.62
C SER A 154 -6.10 -12.56 -9.66
N LYS A 155 -7.20 -12.01 -10.20
CA LYS A 155 -8.43 -11.80 -9.43
C LYS A 155 -8.91 -13.09 -8.74
N SER A 156 -8.87 -14.23 -9.43
CA SER A 156 -9.30 -15.52 -8.87
C SER A 156 -8.42 -15.97 -7.71
N GLU A 157 -7.11 -15.77 -7.81
CA GLU A 157 -6.18 -16.06 -6.73
C GLU A 157 -6.44 -15.15 -5.51
N TYR A 158 -6.58 -13.85 -5.72
CA TYR A 158 -6.79 -12.88 -4.64
C TYR A 158 -8.09 -13.13 -3.87
N ILE A 159 -9.16 -13.51 -4.56
CA ILE A 159 -10.41 -13.91 -3.89
C ILE A 159 -10.15 -15.00 -2.84
N THR A 160 -9.27 -15.97 -3.12
CA THR A 160 -8.97 -17.06 -2.17
C THR A 160 -8.36 -16.58 -0.87
N TYR A 161 -7.54 -15.52 -0.89
CA TYR A 161 -6.93 -14.95 0.30
C TYR A 161 -7.86 -14.03 1.11
N PHE A 162 -8.74 -13.28 0.42
CA PHE A 162 -9.46 -12.19 1.06
C PHE A 162 -10.93 -12.49 1.39
N GLN A 163 -11.62 -13.39 0.66
CA GLN A 163 -13.07 -13.59 0.78
C GLN A 163 -13.57 -14.04 2.15
N ASN A 164 -12.72 -14.71 2.96
CA ASN A 164 -13.08 -15.17 4.30
C ASN A 164 -12.77 -14.14 5.40
N LEU A 165 -12.11 -13.04 5.05
CA LEU A 165 -11.65 -11.99 5.96
C LEU A 165 -12.38 -10.67 5.72
N PHE A 166 -12.91 -10.48 4.51
CA PHE A 166 -13.47 -9.21 4.05
C PHE A 166 -14.71 -9.41 3.19
N ASN A 167 -15.58 -8.43 3.25
CA ASN A 167 -16.61 -8.22 2.23
C ASN A 167 -15.93 -7.50 1.04
N ILE A 168 -15.81 -8.19 -0.09
CA ILE A 168 -15.20 -7.65 -1.31
C ILE A 168 -16.22 -6.73 -2.00
N LYS A 169 -16.10 -5.42 -1.79
CA LYS A 169 -16.98 -4.40 -2.40
C LYS A 169 -16.61 -4.12 -3.86
N THR A 170 -15.31 -4.06 -4.12
CA THR A 170 -14.76 -3.79 -5.48
C THR A 170 -13.51 -4.64 -5.68
N MET A 171 -13.39 -5.27 -6.83
CA MET A 171 -12.18 -5.87 -7.36
C MET A 171 -12.32 -5.90 -8.88
N GLU A 172 -12.00 -4.79 -9.53
CA GLU A 172 -12.28 -4.56 -10.94
C GLU A 172 -11.06 -3.97 -11.65
N ARG A 173 -11.00 -4.17 -12.97
CA ARG A 173 -9.94 -3.57 -13.80
C ARG A 173 -9.87 -2.06 -13.55
N CYS A 174 -8.67 -1.60 -13.19
CA CYS A 174 -8.43 -0.19 -12.98
C CYS A 174 -8.48 0.57 -14.31
N TYR A 175 -9.37 1.56 -14.42
CA TYR A 175 -9.58 2.31 -15.67
C TYR A 175 -8.62 3.49 -15.84
N ASN A 176 -8.01 3.93 -14.75
CA ASN A 176 -7.17 5.14 -14.68
C ASN A 176 -5.72 4.87 -14.24
N SER A 177 -5.24 3.64 -14.44
CA SER A 177 -3.83 3.33 -14.29
C SER A 177 -2.95 4.16 -15.22
N ILE A 178 -1.74 4.48 -14.77
CA ILE A 178 -0.74 5.10 -15.65
C ILE A 178 -0.43 4.19 -16.85
N LEU A 179 0.02 4.80 -17.97
CA LEU A 179 0.27 4.06 -19.23
C LEU A 179 1.10 2.78 -19.06
N PRO A 180 2.23 2.77 -18.31
CA PRO A 180 3.03 1.55 -18.12
C PRO A 180 2.31 0.42 -17.36
N ARG A 181 1.23 0.73 -16.62
CA ARG A 181 0.45 -0.21 -15.80
C ARG A 181 -0.98 -0.44 -16.34
N LYS A 182 -1.28 0.20 -17.47
CA LYS A 182 -2.60 0.10 -18.10
C LYS A 182 -2.95 -1.37 -18.36
N ASP A 183 -4.18 -1.74 -18.04
CA ASP A 183 -4.72 -3.09 -18.19
C ASP A 183 -4.02 -4.18 -17.36
N THR A 184 -3.15 -3.80 -16.40
CA THR A 184 -2.44 -4.73 -15.51
C THR A 184 -2.73 -4.51 -14.03
N GLU A 185 -3.67 -3.65 -13.68
CA GLU A 185 -4.05 -3.36 -12.29
C GLU A 185 -5.53 -3.60 -12.04
N LEU A 186 -5.85 -4.13 -10.86
CA LEU A 186 -7.20 -4.19 -10.29
C LEU A 186 -7.30 -3.13 -9.20
N PHE A 187 -8.34 -2.31 -9.26
CA PHE A 187 -8.71 -1.46 -8.13
C PHE A 187 -9.55 -2.28 -7.15
N ILE A 188 -9.20 -2.20 -5.87
CA ILE A 188 -9.83 -2.98 -4.81
C ILE A 188 -10.42 -2.07 -3.72
N ILE A 189 -11.56 -2.50 -3.17
CA ILE A 189 -12.11 -2.03 -1.90
C ILE A 189 -12.62 -3.26 -1.15
N PHE A 190 -11.98 -3.60 -0.06
CA PHE A 190 -12.35 -4.69 0.84
C PHE A 190 -12.73 -4.11 2.20
N GLU A 191 -13.89 -4.49 2.74
CA GLU A 191 -14.41 -3.98 4.01
C GLU A 191 -14.40 -5.07 5.06
N LYS A 192 -13.81 -4.79 6.21
CA LYS A 192 -13.81 -5.70 7.36
C LYS A 192 -15.19 -5.71 8.04
N GLU A 193 -15.75 -6.90 8.28
CA GLU A 193 -17.00 -7.10 9.01
C GLU A 193 -16.85 -6.92 10.55
#